data_da34a451489b2500876e2ba25d1c6dcc
#
_entry.id   da34a451489b2500876e2ba25d1c6dcc
#
_cell.length_a   1.000
_cell.length_b   1.000
_cell.length_c   1.000
_cell.angle_alpha   90.00
_cell.angle_beta   90.00
_cell.angle_gamma   90.00
#
_symmetry.space_group_name_H-M   'P 1'
#
loop_
_entity.id
_entity.type
_entity.pdbx_description
1 polymer ?
#
loop_
_entity_poly.entity_id
_entity_poly.type
_entity_poly.pdbx_seq_one_letter_code
_entity_poly.pdbx_strand_id
1 'polypeptide(L)'
;MTRVQDHYAARIAEGVLQSDPAQVAVLPEFERMRAALAAPAKKSLFKKAPPPPMGLYIWGGVGRGKSMIMDMFVETLEMAGVPARRVHFHAFMQEIHGAMHLARKTGVDDAIAPVAAEVAASVRLLAFDEMQITDITDAMIVGRLFEALFAAGVVVVTTSNRVPDDLYKDGLNRQLFVPFIDLLKEHMVVWELSSPTDYRQNRLSGAAVYFTPINPEARSAIENVWTDLTGGPAGPLVLHVKGREVEIPAFRNGIARAKFYDLCGKPLGAADYLALAEATRVLILEEIPNLSRSNFNEAKRFVTLIMSIVVIVEFKMIDIGDNH
;
A
#
# COMPACT_ATOMS: atom_id res chain seq x y z
N MET A 1 -9.23 24.60 9.99
CA MET A 1 -8.37 23.52 9.41
C MET A 1 -8.65 22.26 10.22
N THR A 2 -9.13 21.22 9.58
CA THR A 2 -9.47 19.95 10.22
C THR A 2 -8.20 19.26 10.72
N ARG A 3 -8.13 18.91 11.99
CA ARG A 3 -7.00 18.16 12.57
C ARG A 3 -7.17 16.67 12.25
N VAL A 4 -6.08 15.93 12.21
CA VAL A 4 -6.11 14.48 11.99
C VAL A 4 -6.97 13.78 13.05
N GLN A 5 -6.90 14.25 14.31
CA GLN A 5 -7.70 13.75 15.42
C GLN A 5 -9.21 13.99 15.19
N ASP A 6 -9.60 15.15 14.65
CA ASP A 6 -11.01 15.48 14.39
C ASP A 6 -11.55 14.59 13.26
N HIS A 7 -10.72 14.32 12.23
CA HIS A 7 -11.07 13.43 11.13
C HIS A 7 -11.24 11.97 11.61
N TYR A 8 -10.33 11.51 12.47
CA TYR A 8 -10.43 10.19 13.10
C TYR A 8 -11.69 10.06 13.96
N ALA A 9 -11.98 11.08 14.81
CA ALA A 9 -13.16 11.08 15.66
C ALA A 9 -14.48 11.09 14.85
N ALA A 10 -14.53 11.84 13.73
CA ALA A 10 -15.69 11.85 12.84
C ALA A 10 -15.96 10.45 12.26
N ARG A 11 -14.94 9.73 11.79
CA ARG A 11 -15.08 8.36 11.27
C ARG A 11 -15.57 7.36 12.32
N ILE A 12 -15.23 7.57 13.59
CA ILE A 12 -15.77 6.78 14.71
C ILE A 12 -17.24 7.11 14.94
N ALA A 13 -17.60 8.40 14.94
CA ALA A 13 -18.99 8.84 15.14
C ALA A 13 -19.93 8.35 14.02
N GLU A 14 -19.42 8.25 12.80
CA GLU A 14 -20.10 7.67 11.64
C GLU A 14 -20.20 6.14 11.68
N GLY A 15 -19.59 5.47 12.67
CA GLY A 15 -19.58 4.01 12.77
C GLY A 15 -18.69 3.30 11.74
N VAL A 16 -17.86 4.05 10.99
CA VAL A 16 -16.92 3.53 9.98
C VAL A 16 -15.70 2.92 10.63
N LEU A 17 -15.31 3.45 11.80
CA LEU A 17 -14.15 3.00 12.58
C LEU A 17 -14.53 2.66 14.01
N GLN A 18 -13.81 1.73 14.59
CA GLN A 18 -13.77 1.53 16.04
C GLN A 18 -12.52 2.21 16.62
N SER A 19 -12.68 2.84 17.77
CA SER A 19 -11.55 3.48 18.44
C SER A 19 -10.51 2.46 18.89
N ASP A 20 -9.25 2.73 18.58
CA ASP A 20 -8.11 1.91 18.98
C ASP A 20 -7.11 2.78 19.76
N PRO A 21 -6.77 2.43 21.00
CA PRO A 21 -5.81 3.18 21.80
C PRO A 21 -4.44 3.34 21.13
N ALA A 22 -3.95 2.32 20.41
CA ALA A 22 -2.67 2.39 19.70
C ALA A 22 -2.73 3.36 18.52
N GLN A 23 -3.87 3.40 17.80
CA GLN A 23 -4.10 4.38 16.73
C GLN A 23 -4.22 5.79 17.28
N VAL A 24 -4.96 5.97 18.36
CA VAL A 24 -5.09 7.28 19.03
C VAL A 24 -3.75 7.81 19.50
N ALA A 25 -2.87 6.94 20.02
CA ALA A 25 -1.56 7.33 20.53
C ALA A 25 -0.62 7.91 19.46
N VAL A 26 -0.74 7.52 18.18
CA VAL A 26 0.11 8.04 17.10
C VAL A 26 -0.43 9.33 16.47
N LEU A 27 -1.71 9.66 16.65
CA LEU A 27 -2.32 10.86 16.03
C LEU A 27 -1.58 12.18 16.37
N PRO A 28 -1.03 12.40 17.56
CA PRO A 28 -0.24 13.59 17.87
C PRO A 28 0.98 13.77 16.96
N GLU A 29 1.65 12.69 16.55
CA GLU A 29 2.80 12.77 15.65
C GLU A 29 2.37 13.23 14.23
N PHE A 30 1.25 12.73 13.73
CA PHE A 30 0.67 13.23 12.48
C PHE A 30 0.26 14.69 12.58
N GLU A 31 -0.34 15.11 13.70
CA GLU A 31 -0.73 16.51 13.89
C GLU A 31 0.49 17.44 13.99
N ARG A 32 1.59 17.00 14.62
CA ARG A 32 2.87 17.71 14.65
C ARG A 32 3.37 18.00 13.25
N MET A 33 3.39 16.97 12.37
CA MET A 33 3.80 17.12 10.98
C MET A 33 2.85 18.01 10.19
N ARG A 34 1.52 17.80 10.34
CA ARG A 34 0.49 18.60 9.67
C ARG A 34 0.64 20.09 10.00
N ALA A 35 0.77 20.41 11.28
CA ALA A 35 0.92 21.79 11.72
C ALA A 35 2.19 22.45 11.15
N ALA A 36 3.30 21.73 11.09
CA ALA A 36 4.55 22.24 10.52
C ALA A 36 4.47 22.41 8.99
N LEU A 37 3.85 21.46 8.29
CA LEU A 37 3.73 21.48 6.82
C LEU A 37 2.69 22.50 6.34
N ALA A 38 1.58 22.68 7.08
CA ALA A 38 0.55 23.67 6.75
C ALA A 38 0.89 25.10 7.21
N ALA A 39 1.94 25.26 8.02
CA ALA A 39 2.37 26.59 8.45
C ALA A 39 2.77 27.45 7.23
N PRO A 40 2.32 28.71 7.15
CA PRO A 40 2.73 29.59 6.07
C PRO A 40 4.25 29.78 6.09
N ALA A 41 4.86 29.69 4.90
CA ALA A 41 6.29 29.96 4.75
C ALA A 41 6.58 31.38 5.24
N LYS A 42 7.23 31.52 6.40
CA LYS A 42 7.68 32.82 6.89
C LYS A 42 8.78 33.31 5.95
N LYS A 43 8.42 34.16 4.99
CA LYS A 43 9.39 34.90 4.17
C LYS A 43 10.12 35.90 5.07
N SER A 44 11.18 35.47 5.70
CA SER A 44 12.11 36.37 6.39
C SER A 44 13.34 36.53 5.51
N LEU A 45 13.64 37.73 5.10
CA LEU A 45 14.85 38.05 4.33
C LEU A 45 16.15 37.80 5.09
N PHE A 46 16.08 37.56 6.44
CA PHE A 46 17.23 37.44 7.32
C PHE A 46 17.29 36.18 8.16
N LYS A 47 16.28 35.31 8.13
CA LYS A 47 16.29 34.06 8.90
C LYS A 47 16.19 32.85 7.96
N LYS A 48 17.11 31.89 8.14
CA LYS A 48 17.01 30.57 7.50
C LYS A 48 15.62 29.99 7.79
N ALA A 49 15.03 29.36 6.78
CA ALA A 49 13.80 28.58 6.99
C ALA A 49 14.00 27.54 8.11
N PRO A 50 13.01 27.31 8.96
CA PRO A 50 13.12 26.24 9.95
C PRO A 50 13.35 24.89 9.25
N PRO A 51 14.09 23.98 9.86
CA PRO A 51 14.28 22.66 9.29
C PRO A 51 12.91 21.97 9.09
N PRO A 52 12.79 21.08 8.10
CA PRO A 52 11.58 20.29 7.92
C PRO A 52 11.30 19.46 9.19
N PRO A 53 10.03 19.19 9.52
CA PRO A 53 9.72 18.31 10.62
C PRO A 53 10.23 16.90 10.35
N MET A 54 10.62 16.18 11.39
CA MET A 54 10.88 14.74 11.27
C MET A 54 9.64 14.03 10.71
N GLY A 55 9.87 13.13 9.78
CA GLY A 55 8.85 12.24 9.23
C GLY A 55 8.38 11.19 10.23
N LEU A 56 7.65 10.17 9.75
CA LEU A 56 7.12 9.11 10.61
C LEU A 56 7.23 7.75 9.89
N TYR A 57 7.93 6.82 10.52
CA TYR A 57 8.01 5.42 10.11
C TYR A 57 7.11 4.60 11.03
N ILE A 58 5.93 4.18 10.54
CA ILE A 58 4.96 3.39 11.30
C ILE A 58 5.14 1.93 10.95
N TRP A 59 5.47 1.12 11.93
CA TRP A 59 5.60 -0.31 11.72
C TRP A 59 4.70 -1.10 12.69
N GLY A 60 4.49 -2.37 12.38
CA GLY A 60 3.67 -3.27 13.20
C GLY A 60 2.96 -4.30 12.36
N GLY A 61 2.27 -5.20 13.01
CA GLY A 61 1.51 -6.28 12.38
C GLY A 61 0.50 -5.74 11.38
N VAL A 62 0.07 -6.63 10.52
CA VAL A 62 -0.91 -6.33 9.47
C VAL A 62 -2.30 -6.13 10.08
N GLY A 63 -3.17 -5.41 9.37
CA GLY A 63 -4.54 -5.19 9.83
C GLY A 63 -4.68 -4.17 10.97
N ARG A 64 -3.60 -3.50 11.40
CA ARG A 64 -3.60 -2.55 12.52
C ARG A 64 -4.06 -1.14 12.14
N GLY A 65 -4.37 -0.89 10.88
CA GLY A 65 -4.86 0.41 10.41
C GLY A 65 -3.77 1.44 10.07
N LYS A 66 -2.51 1.01 9.89
CA LYS A 66 -1.38 1.91 9.54
C LYS A 66 -1.69 2.75 8.30
N SER A 67 -2.03 2.10 7.18
CA SER A 67 -2.34 2.78 5.91
C SER A 67 -3.55 3.69 6.03
N MET A 68 -4.59 3.26 6.75
CA MET A 68 -5.80 4.05 6.98
C MET A 68 -5.50 5.38 7.69
N ILE A 69 -4.69 5.36 8.77
CA ILE A 69 -4.34 6.58 9.49
C ILE A 69 -3.47 7.48 8.62
N MET A 70 -2.53 6.90 7.87
CA MET A 70 -1.70 7.63 6.92
C MET A 70 -2.56 8.30 5.83
N ASP A 71 -3.56 7.60 5.29
CA ASP A 71 -4.48 8.13 4.28
C ASP A 71 -5.28 9.32 4.84
N MET A 72 -5.83 9.21 6.05
CA MET A 72 -6.50 10.33 6.73
C MET A 72 -5.57 11.54 6.93
N PHE A 73 -4.31 11.30 7.27
CA PHE A 73 -3.33 12.37 7.39
C PHE A 73 -3.07 13.07 6.06
N VAL A 74 -2.88 12.32 4.98
CA VAL A 74 -2.70 12.88 3.62
C VAL A 74 -3.91 13.71 3.22
N GLU A 75 -5.13 13.20 3.41
CA GLU A 75 -6.37 13.94 3.15
C GLU A 75 -6.40 15.31 3.88
N THR A 76 -5.95 15.36 5.16
CA THR A 76 -5.91 16.63 5.91
C THR A 76 -4.87 17.62 5.38
N LEU A 77 -3.78 17.14 4.79
CA LEU A 77 -2.79 17.99 4.12
C LEU A 77 -3.31 18.53 2.78
N GLU A 78 -3.97 17.70 2.00
CA GLU A 78 -4.61 18.10 0.74
C GLU A 78 -5.67 19.17 0.99
N MET A 79 -6.53 18.99 2.01
CA MET A 79 -7.49 20.02 2.44
C MET A 79 -6.81 21.33 2.87
N ALA A 80 -5.58 21.26 3.36
CA ALA A 80 -4.78 22.43 3.73
C ALA A 80 -4.00 23.04 2.56
N GLY A 81 -4.12 22.48 1.34
CA GLY A 81 -3.39 22.93 0.14
C GLY A 81 -1.90 22.61 0.17
N VAL A 82 -1.47 21.63 0.97
CA VAL A 82 -0.08 21.17 1.02
C VAL A 82 0.14 20.12 -0.04
N PRO A 83 1.11 20.28 -0.96
CA PRO A 83 1.44 19.26 -1.95
C PRO A 83 1.91 17.98 -1.26
N ALA A 84 1.07 16.95 -1.26
CA ALA A 84 1.34 15.64 -0.69
C ALA A 84 1.10 14.57 -1.77
N ARG A 85 1.91 13.51 -1.74
CA ARG A 85 1.74 12.39 -2.65
C ARG A 85 1.76 11.09 -1.85
N ARG A 86 0.68 10.31 -2.00
CA ARG A 86 0.57 8.95 -1.49
C ARG A 86 0.82 7.96 -2.61
N VAL A 87 1.70 6.98 -2.38
CA VAL A 87 2.07 5.97 -3.38
C VAL A 87 2.55 4.70 -2.66
N HIS A 88 2.35 3.52 -3.28
CA HIS A 88 3.00 2.31 -2.82
C HIS A 88 4.51 2.37 -3.10
N PHE A 89 5.32 1.94 -2.13
CA PHE A 89 6.77 2.05 -2.23
C PHE A 89 7.33 1.38 -3.49
N HIS A 90 6.86 0.17 -3.81
CA HIS A 90 7.30 -0.55 -5.01
C HIS A 90 6.95 0.19 -6.31
N ALA A 91 5.74 0.75 -6.42
CA ALA A 91 5.33 1.53 -7.60
C ALA A 91 6.19 2.79 -7.76
N PHE A 92 6.50 3.46 -6.64
CA PHE A 92 7.41 4.61 -6.65
C PHE A 92 8.80 4.22 -7.15
N MET A 93 9.37 3.10 -6.68
CA MET A 93 10.69 2.64 -7.14
C MET A 93 10.69 2.30 -8.63
N GLN A 94 9.61 1.72 -9.17
CA GLN A 94 9.48 1.50 -10.61
C GLN A 94 9.48 2.81 -11.41
N GLU A 95 8.78 3.85 -10.93
CA GLU A 95 8.83 5.18 -11.56
C GLU A 95 10.24 5.77 -11.52
N ILE A 96 10.92 5.67 -10.38
CA ILE A 96 12.31 6.13 -10.23
C ILE A 96 13.25 5.42 -11.22
N HIS A 97 13.15 4.10 -11.34
CA HIS A 97 13.93 3.34 -12.33
C HIS A 97 13.66 3.81 -13.76
N GLY A 98 12.38 4.03 -14.10
CA GLY A 98 11.98 4.55 -15.41
C GLY A 98 12.56 5.95 -15.69
N ALA A 99 12.44 6.86 -14.72
CA ALA A 99 12.97 8.21 -14.82
C ALA A 99 14.51 8.22 -14.94
N MET A 100 15.21 7.41 -14.14
CA MET A 100 16.66 7.25 -14.24
C MET A 100 17.10 6.69 -15.60
N HIS A 101 16.36 5.73 -16.15
CA HIS A 101 16.61 5.20 -17.48
C HIS A 101 16.51 6.28 -18.56
N LEU A 102 15.48 7.15 -18.47
CA LEU A 102 15.32 8.28 -19.38
C LEU A 102 16.44 9.33 -19.20
N ALA A 103 16.78 9.67 -17.96
CA ALA A 103 17.87 10.60 -17.67
C ALA A 103 19.23 10.13 -18.24
N ARG A 104 19.55 8.83 -18.13
CA ARG A 104 20.77 8.27 -18.73
C ARG A 104 20.80 8.39 -20.25
N LYS A 105 19.66 8.31 -20.93
CA LYS A 105 19.59 8.50 -22.40
C LYS A 105 19.96 9.92 -22.84
N THR A 106 19.85 10.91 -21.96
CA THR A 106 20.25 12.29 -22.23
C THR A 106 21.71 12.60 -21.91
N GLY A 107 22.49 11.56 -21.55
CA GLY A 107 23.93 11.70 -21.29
C GLY A 107 24.28 12.16 -19.88
N VAL A 108 23.35 12.03 -18.92
CA VAL A 108 23.58 12.39 -17.51
C VAL A 108 24.30 11.23 -16.80
N ASP A 109 25.50 11.48 -16.23
CA ASP A 109 26.28 10.48 -15.50
C ASP A 109 25.59 10.07 -14.19
N ASP A 110 25.09 11.02 -13.41
CA ASP A 110 24.32 10.78 -12.19
C ASP A 110 22.83 10.99 -12.43
N ALA A 111 22.13 9.89 -12.69
CA ALA A 111 20.69 9.93 -12.95
C ALA A 111 19.82 10.08 -11.69
N ILE A 112 20.36 9.86 -10.47
CA ILE A 112 19.58 9.96 -9.23
C ILE A 112 19.30 11.41 -8.87
N ALA A 113 20.32 12.28 -8.94
CA ALA A 113 20.18 13.68 -8.52
C ALA A 113 19.08 14.45 -9.28
N PRO A 114 18.99 14.44 -10.62
CA PRO A 114 17.92 15.13 -11.35
C PRO A 114 16.53 14.54 -11.06
N VAL A 115 16.42 13.21 -10.94
CA VAL A 115 15.14 12.56 -10.63
C VAL A 115 14.68 12.92 -9.22
N ALA A 116 15.58 12.91 -8.23
CA ALA A 116 15.25 13.34 -6.88
C ALA A 116 14.82 14.81 -6.82
N ALA A 117 15.47 15.67 -7.59
CA ALA A 117 15.12 17.10 -7.67
C ALA A 117 13.73 17.31 -8.29
N GLU A 118 13.38 16.56 -9.32
CA GLU A 118 12.04 16.60 -9.94
C GLU A 118 10.95 16.18 -8.94
N VAL A 119 11.16 15.07 -8.23
CA VAL A 119 10.24 14.61 -7.18
C VAL A 119 10.11 15.68 -6.10
N ALA A 120 11.22 16.19 -5.58
CA ALA A 120 11.23 17.20 -4.52
C ALA A 120 10.56 18.52 -4.93
N ALA A 121 10.61 18.90 -6.20
CA ALA A 121 9.92 20.09 -6.71
C ALA A 121 8.40 19.92 -6.74
N SER A 122 7.90 18.70 -6.82
CA SER A 122 6.47 18.40 -6.96
C SER A 122 5.72 18.22 -5.64
N VAL A 123 6.42 17.89 -4.54
CA VAL A 123 5.78 17.54 -3.26
C VAL A 123 6.50 18.14 -2.06
N ARG A 124 5.78 18.32 -0.96
CA ARG A 124 6.32 18.60 0.37
C ARG A 124 6.28 17.37 1.28
N LEU A 125 5.36 16.45 0.99
CA LEU A 125 5.23 15.16 1.69
C LEU A 125 5.17 14.01 0.68
N LEU A 126 5.95 12.96 0.95
CA LEU A 126 5.79 11.63 0.36
C LEU A 126 5.24 10.67 1.40
N ALA A 127 4.11 10.04 1.11
CA ALA A 127 3.51 9.02 1.94
C ALA A 127 3.63 7.66 1.23
N PHE A 128 4.48 6.80 1.78
CA PHE A 128 4.73 5.47 1.23
C PHE A 128 3.93 4.41 1.96
N ASP A 129 3.10 3.70 1.24
CA ASP A 129 2.48 2.49 1.79
C ASP A 129 3.39 1.28 1.56
N GLU A 130 3.48 0.44 2.59
CA GLU A 130 4.19 -0.83 2.55
C GLU A 130 5.66 -0.72 2.12
N MET A 131 6.46 0.08 2.84
CA MET A 131 7.90 0.13 2.60
C MET A 131 8.52 -1.24 2.83
N GLN A 132 8.82 -1.91 1.74
CA GLN A 132 9.50 -3.19 1.69
C GLN A 132 10.56 -3.15 0.58
N ILE A 133 11.78 -3.55 0.91
CA ILE A 133 12.90 -3.58 -0.02
C ILE A 133 13.41 -5.00 -0.06
N THR A 134 13.26 -5.63 -1.20
CA THR A 134 13.64 -7.04 -1.44
C THR A 134 14.62 -7.18 -2.59
N ASP A 135 14.65 -6.20 -3.51
CA ASP A 135 15.53 -6.20 -4.68
C ASP A 135 16.83 -5.42 -4.40
N ILE A 136 17.95 -5.97 -4.89
CA ILE A 136 19.26 -5.33 -4.71
C ILE A 136 19.37 -4.00 -5.47
N THR A 137 18.67 -3.87 -6.60
CA THR A 137 18.71 -2.64 -7.41
C THR A 137 18.07 -1.49 -6.64
N ASP A 138 16.93 -1.75 -5.98
CA ASP A 138 16.29 -0.78 -5.10
C ASP A 138 17.18 -0.43 -3.92
N ALA A 139 17.78 -1.45 -3.27
CA ALA A 139 18.64 -1.26 -2.11
C ALA A 139 19.87 -0.38 -2.42
N MET A 140 20.40 -0.45 -3.64
CA MET A 140 21.58 0.31 -4.05
C MET A 140 21.29 1.79 -4.34
N ILE A 141 20.06 2.14 -4.73
CA ILE A 141 19.74 3.52 -5.11
C ILE A 141 18.92 4.27 -4.06
N VAL A 142 18.15 3.54 -3.23
CA VAL A 142 17.20 4.14 -2.28
C VAL A 142 17.91 5.07 -1.27
N GLY A 143 19.08 4.72 -0.80
CA GLY A 143 19.88 5.53 0.13
C GLY A 143 20.16 6.92 -0.44
N ARG A 144 20.77 6.98 -1.63
CA ARG A 144 21.09 8.24 -2.31
C ARG A 144 19.85 9.05 -2.71
N LEU A 145 18.80 8.34 -3.12
CA LEU A 145 17.52 8.99 -3.46
C LEU A 145 16.92 9.70 -2.24
N PHE A 146 16.83 8.99 -1.12
CA PHE A 146 16.25 9.56 0.11
C PHE A 146 17.13 10.64 0.73
N GLU A 147 18.46 10.50 0.68
CA GLU A 147 19.40 11.55 1.07
C GLU A 147 19.12 12.86 0.31
N ALA A 148 18.97 12.78 -1.02
CA ALA A 148 18.64 13.93 -1.85
C ALA A 148 17.23 14.52 -1.54
N LEU A 149 16.23 13.68 -1.30
CA LEU A 149 14.88 14.10 -0.94
C LEU A 149 14.84 14.80 0.43
N PHE A 150 15.52 14.25 1.44
CA PHE A 150 15.63 14.85 2.77
C PHE A 150 16.42 16.18 2.72
N ALA A 151 17.52 16.22 1.98
CA ALA A 151 18.28 17.45 1.77
C ALA A 151 17.44 18.55 1.08
N ALA A 152 16.52 18.17 0.20
CA ALA A 152 15.58 19.09 -0.43
C ALA A 152 14.40 19.50 0.49
N GLY A 153 14.31 18.93 1.70
CA GLY A 153 13.27 19.24 2.68
C GLY A 153 11.96 18.48 2.49
N VAL A 154 11.94 17.42 1.72
CA VAL A 154 10.77 16.54 1.59
C VAL A 154 10.57 15.77 2.89
N VAL A 155 9.36 15.81 3.43
CA VAL A 155 8.98 15.02 4.60
C VAL A 155 8.46 13.66 4.14
N VAL A 156 8.85 12.59 4.83
CA VAL A 156 8.43 11.24 4.48
C VAL A 156 7.59 10.64 5.61
N VAL A 157 6.47 10.04 5.25
CA VAL A 157 5.71 9.14 6.12
C VAL A 157 5.66 7.77 5.44
N THR A 158 5.89 6.73 6.21
CA THR A 158 5.80 5.37 5.63
C THR A 158 5.18 4.38 6.58
N THR A 159 4.47 3.41 6.01
CA THR A 159 4.01 2.22 6.72
C THR A 159 4.90 1.03 6.37
N SER A 160 5.10 0.13 7.32
CA SER A 160 5.84 -1.11 7.10
C SER A 160 5.32 -2.22 8.05
N ASN A 161 5.53 -3.46 7.68
CA ASN A 161 5.32 -4.61 8.57
C ASN A 161 6.60 -4.99 9.33
N ARG A 162 7.69 -4.28 9.08
CA ARG A 162 9.01 -4.53 9.69
C ARG A 162 9.55 -3.26 10.34
N VAL A 163 10.28 -3.43 11.44
CA VAL A 163 11.11 -2.37 11.99
C VAL A 163 12.21 -1.98 10.98
N PRO A 164 12.71 -0.72 10.99
CA PRO A 164 13.75 -0.30 10.05
C PRO A 164 14.97 -1.23 9.99
N ASP A 165 15.40 -1.76 11.14
CA ASP A 165 16.53 -2.68 11.23
C ASP A 165 16.33 -4.02 10.52
N ASP A 166 15.10 -4.42 10.27
CA ASP A 166 14.76 -5.64 9.53
C ASP A 166 14.48 -5.40 8.05
N LEU A 167 14.59 -4.14 7.56
CA LEU A 167 14.55 -3.88 6.13
C LEU A 167 15.77 -4.52 5.45
N TYR A 168 15.52 -5.22 4.35
CA TYR A 168 16.54 -5.90 3.55
C TYR A 168 17.45 -6.83 4.38
N LYS A 169 16.91 -7.48 5.43
CA LYS A 169 17.67 -8.24 6.44
C LYS A 169 18.55 -9.33 5.85
N ASP A 170 18.02 -10.09 4.90
CA ASP A 170 18.71 -11.22 4.26
C ASP A 170 19.21 -10.85 2.85
N GLY A 171 19.28 -9.54 2.56
CA GLY A 171 19.67 -9.04 1.25
C GLY A 171 21.18 -9.15 0.96
N LEU A 172 21.50 -9.32 -0.31
CA LEU A 172 22.87 -9.36 -0.79
C LEU A 172 23.57 -8.01 -0.55
N ASN A 173 24.80 -8.04 0.01
CA ASN A 173 25.57 -6.83 0.35
C ASN A 173 24.83 -5.89 1.33
N ARG A 174 24.10 -6.44 2.28
CA ARG A 174 23.29 -5.68 3.25
C ARG A 174 24.08 -4.56 3.96
N GLN A 175 25.39 -4.73 4.17
CA GLN A 175 26.25 -3.71 4.77
C GLN A 175 26.23 -2.36 4.00
N LEU A 176 25.95 -2.37 2.71
CA LEU A 176 25.81 -1.14 1.89
C LEU A 176 24.43 -0.49 2.06
N PHE A 177 23.46 -1.22 2.58
CA PHE A 177 22.13 -0.75 2.85
C PHE A 177 21.96 -0.17 4.28
N VAL A 178 22.78 -0.60 5.23
CA VAL A 178 22.71 -0.14 6.63
C VAL A 178 22.73 1.39 6.75
N PRO A 179 23.55 2.16 6.01
CA PRO A 179 23.52 3.63 6.06
C PRO A 179 22.14 4.23 5.73
N PHE A 180 21.36 3.57 4.88
CA PHE A 180 19.98 4.01 4.60
C PHE A 180 19.06 3.81 5.82
N ILE A 181 19.24 2.72 6.57
CA ILE A 181 18.48 2.50 7.82
C ILE A 181 18.80 3.61 8.82
N ASP A 182 20.08 3.99 8.97
CA ASP A 182 20.49 5.06 9.86
C ASP A 182 19.92 6.40 9.39
N LEU A 183 19.94 6.69 8.10
CA LEU A 183 19.33 7.87 7.49
C LEU A 183 17.83 7.95 7.78
N LEU A 184 17.10 6.85 7.68
CA LEU A 184 15.67 6.80 8.04
C LEU A 184 15.46 7.17 9.51
N LYS A 185 16.25 6.61 10.42
CA LYS A 185 16.15 6.87 11.86
C LYS A 185 16.54 8.30 12.21
N GLU A 186 17.45 8.92 11.47
CA GLU A 186 17.83 10.32 11.65
C GLU A 186 16.71 11.29 11.25
N HIS A 187 15.97 10.98 10.18
CA HIS A 187 14.98 11.87 9.60
C HIS A 187 13.52 11.53 9.97
N MET A 188 13.28 10.39 10.62
CA MET A 188 11.93 9.91 10.91
C MET A 188 11.81 9.41 12.36
N VAL A 189 10.68 9.72 12.98
CA VAL A 189 10.27 9.07 14.23
C VAL A 189 9.83 7.64 13.90
N VAL A 190 10.45 6.65 14.56
CA VAL A 190 10.05 5.24 14.42
C VAL A 190 8.97 4.94 15.45
N TRP A 191 7.79 4.54 14.97
CA TRP A 191 6.63 4.28 15.82
C TRP A 191 6.10 2.87 15.60
N GLU A 192 5.99 2.11 16.68
CA GLU A 192 5.33 0.80 16.64
C GLU A 192 3.82 0.97 16.86
N LEU A 193 3.03 0.53 15.89
CA LEU A 193 1.59 0.44 16.04
C LEU A 193 1.22 -0.97 16.56
N SER A 194 1.36 -1.15 17.88
CA SER A 194 1.11 -2.42 18.55
C SER A 194 -0.34 -2.45 19.05
N SER A 195 -1.27 -2.73 18.15
CA SER A 195 -2.66 -2.98 18.53
C SER A 195 -2.88 -4.49 18.74
N PRO A 196 -3.56 -4.91 19.82
CA PRO A 196 -3.94 -6.32 20.00
C PRO A 196 -5.01 -6.76 18.99
N THR A 197 -5.68 -5.83 18.32
CA THR A 197 -6.82 -6.09 17.45
C THR A 197 -6.40 -6.05 15.99
N ASP A 198 -6.55 -7.16 15.29
CA ASP A 198 -6.50 -7.21 13.82
C ASP A 198 -7.88 -6.81 13.28
N TYR A 199 -8.04 -5.54 12.89
CA TYR A 199 -9.31 -5.00 12.39
C TYR A 199 -9.77 -5.62 11.07
N ARG A 200 -8.87 -6.29 10.32
CA ARG A 200 -9.27 -7.09 9.14
C ARG A 200 -9.98 -8.36 9.56
N GLN A 201 -9.50 -8.98 10.64
CA GLN A 201 -10.17 -10.15 11.20
C GLN A 201 -11.52 -9.82 11.80
N ASN A 202 -11.71 -8.64 12.40
CA ASN A 202 -13.00 -8.24 12.99
C ASN A 202 -14.08 -7.92 11.96
N ARG A 203 -13.75 -7.43 10.75
CA ARG A 203 -14.74 -7.28 9.67
C ARG A 203 -15.12 -8.61 9.02
N LEU A 204 -14.28 -9.63 9.14
CA LEU A 204 -14.51 -10.97 8.65
C LEU A 204 -14.48 -12.00 9.81
N SER A 205 -14.25 -11.59 11.07
CA SER A 205 -14.31 -12.48 12.22
C SER A 205 -15.76 -12.86 12.47
N GLY A 206 -16.08 -14.11 12.15
CA GLY A 206 -17.43 -14.65 12.15
C GLY A 206 -18.05 -14.85 10.78
N ALA A 207 -17.54 -14.21 9.71
CA ALA A 207 -17.92 -14.58 8.35
C ALA A 207 -17.07 -15.76 7.88
N ALA A 208 -17.73 -16.80 7.37
CA ALA A 208 -17.02 -17.86 6.67
C ALA A 208 -16.27 -17.26 5.48
N VAL A 209 -14.98 -17.59 5.34
CA VAL A 209 -14.15 -17.16 4.20
C VAL A 209 -14.06 -18.24 3.12
N TYR A 210 -14.62 -19.39 3.42
CA TYR A 210 -14.70 -20.55 2.54
C TYR A 210 -16.13 -21.12 2.58
N PHE A 211 -16.75 -21.22 1.42
CA PHE A 211 -18.14 -21.66 1.26
C PHE A 211 -18.18 -22.91 0.38
N THR A 212 -18.56 -24.03 0.97
CA THR A 212 -18.66 -25.32 0.29
C THR A 212 -19.84 -26.10 0.88
N PRO A 213 -20.57 -26.87 0.06
CA PRO A 213 -20.52 -26.97 -1.40
C PRO A 213 -21.12 -25.74 -2.10
N ILE A 214 -20.96 -25.66 -3.43
CA ILE A 214 -21.63 -24.63 -4.24
C ILE A 214 -23.13 -24.90 -4.26
N ASN A 215 -23.85 -24.16 -3.41
CA ASN A 215 -25.30 -24.27 -3.27
C ASN A 215 -25.95 -22.86 -3.18
N PRO A 216 -27.28 -22.74 -3.22
CA PRO A 216 -27.93 -21.45 -3.10
C PRO A 216 -27.60 -20.69 -1.81
N GLU A 217 -27.43 -21.39 -0.70
CA GLU A 217 -27.09 -20.83 0.61
C GLU A 217 -25.70 -20.20 0.59
N ALA A 218 -24.71 -20.88 0.02
CA ALA A 218 -23.36 -20.37 -0.15
C ALA A 218 -23.35 -19.11 -1.04
N ARG A 219 -24.11 -19.12 -2.14
CA ARG A 219 -24.23 -17.95 -3.02
C ARG A 219 -24.87 -16.76 -2.29
N SER A 220 -25.93 -17.00 -1.51
CA SER A 220 -26.55 -15.93 -0.71
C SER A 220 -25.60 -15.38 0.35
N ALA A 221 -24.82 -16.23 1.01
CA ALA A 221 -23.83 -15.81 1.99
C ALA A 221 -22.74 -14.91 1.36
N ILE A 222 -22.28 -15.25 0.15
CA ILE A 222 -21.30 -14.43 -0.58
C ILE A 222 -21.91 -13.11 -1.03
N GLU A 223 -23.14 -13.09 -1.48
CA GLU A 223 -23.81 -11.86 -1.85
C GLU A 223 -23.95 -10.91 -0.64
N ASN A 224 -24.22 -11.45 0.53
CA ASN A 224 -24.22 -10.67 1.77
C ASN A 224 -22.82 -10.12 2.07
N VAL A 225 -21.76 -10.98 2.01
CA VAL A 225 -20.38 -10.54 2.19
C VAL A 225 -19.99 -9.46 1.17
N TRP A 226 -20.37 -9.65 -0.11
CA TRP A 226 -20.15 -8.65 -1.15
C TRP A 226 -20.81 -7.32 -0.83
N THR A 227 -22.09 -7.34 -0.47
CA THR A 227 -22.88 -6.16 -0.13
C THR A 227 -22.31 -5.43 1.08
N ASP A 228 -21.96 -6.17 2.13
CA ASP A 228 -21.38 -5.62 3.37
C ASP A 228 -20.00 -4.95 3.12
N LEU A 229 -19.20 -5.53 2.23
CA LEU A 229 -17.88 -4.99 1.92
C LEU A 229 -17.92 -3.82 0.95
N THR A 230 -18.84 -3.83 -0.02
CA THR A 230 -18.86 -2.84 -1.12
C THR A 230 -19.85 -1.70 -0.93
N GLY A 231 -20.95 -1.94 -0.21
CA GLY A 231 -21.99 -0.95 0.07
C GLY A 231 -22.77 -0.48 -1.16
N GLY A 232 -22.72 -1.21 -2.30
CA GLY A 232 -23.53 -0.82 -3.47
C GLY A 232 -23.07 -1.45 -4.80
N PRO A 233 -23.61 -0.97 -5.94
CA PRO A 233 -23.33 -1.55 -7.24
C PRO A 233 -21.85 -1.46 -7.62
N ALA A 234 -21.35 -2.49 -8.30
CA ALA A 234 -20.00 -2.58 -8.80
C ALA A 234 -19.98 -2.50 -10.33
N GLY A 235 -18.82 -2.10 -10.86
CA GLY A 235 -18.52 -2.14 -12.29
C GLY A 235 -17.29 -3.01 -12.58
N PRO A 236 -16.96 -3.27 -13.84
CA PRO A 236 -15.74 -3.97 -14.20
C PRO A 236 -14.51 -3.09 -13.90
N LEU A 237 -13.40 -3.75 -13.55
CA LEU A 237 -12.07 -3.14 -13.50
C LEU A 237 -11.26 -3.64 -14.67
N VAL A 238 -10.70 -2.74 -15.47
CA VAL A 238 -9.77 -3.09 -16.56
C VAL A 238 -8.36 -2.67 -16.12
N LEU A 239 -7.46 -3.66 -16.06
CA LEU A 239 -6.05 -3.47 -15.78
C LEU A 239 -5.23 -3.55 -17.07
N HIS A 240 -4.32 -2.61 -17.28
CA HIS A 240 -3.43 -2.61 -18.43
C HIS A 240 -2.07 -3.19 -18.05
N VAL A 241 -1.78 -4.41 -18.50
CA VAL A 241 -0.56 -5.14 -18.13
C VAL A 241 0.23 -5.50 -19.38
N LYS A 242 1.42 -4.93 -19.54
CA LYS A 242 2.34 -5.22 -20.66
C LYS A 242 1.64 -5.16 -22.04
N GLY A 243 0.80 -4.12 -22.25
CA GLY A 243 0.12 -3.88 -23.53
C GLY A 243 -1.13 -4.73 -23.79
N ARG A 244 -1.64 -5.45 -22.81
CA ARG A 244 -2.92 -6.17 -22.87
C ARG A 244 -3.86 -5.75 -21.75
N GLU A 245 -5.14 -5.99 -21.94
CA GLU A 245 -6.17 -5.71 -20.96
C GLU A 245 -6.54 -6.96 -20.16
N VAL A 246 -6.65 -6.81 -18.84
CA VAL A 246 -7.13 -7.82 -17.92
C VAL A 246 -8.39 -7.28 -17.25
N GLU A 247 -9.52 -7.87 -17.57
CA GLU A 247 -10.82 -7.46 -17.05
C GLU A 247 -11.21 -8.31 -15.83
N ILE A 248 -11.58 -7.63 -14.75
CA ILE A 248 -12.17 -8.20 -13.56
C ILE A 248 -13.67 -7.85 -13.58
N PRO A 249 -14.58 -8.82 -13.58
CA PRO A 249 -16.00 -8.58 -13.85
C PRO A 249 -16.70 -7.64 -12.88
N ALA A 250 -16.34 -7.69 -11.59
CA ALA A 250 -16.92 -6.81 -10.59
C ALA A 250 -15.83 -6.29 -9.64
N PHE A 251 -15.80 -4.96 -9.51
CA PHE A 251 -14.83 -4.26 -8.66
C PHE A 251 -15.48 -3.04 -8.01
N ARG A 252 -15.24 -2.87 -6.71
CA ARG A 252 -15.61 -1.64 -5.99
C ARG A 252 -14.74 -1.47 -4.74
N ASN A 253 -14.24 -0.25 -4.52
CA ASN A 253 -13.51 0.13 -3.30
C ASN A 253 -12.36 -0.82 -2.92
N GLY A 254 -11.63 -1.36 -3.91
CA GLY A 254 -10.57 -2.33 -3.68
C GLY A 254 -11.05 -3.77 -3.42
N ILE A 255 -12.33 -4.05 -3.61
CA ILE A 255 -12.91 -5.38 -3.52
C ILE A 255 -13.17 -5.88 -4.94
N ALA A 256 -12.55 -6.98 -5.30
CA ALA A 256 -12.75 -7.66 -6.59
C ALA A 256 -13.58 -8.93 -6.40
N ARG A 257 -14.41 -9.25 -7.38
CA ARG A 257 -15.19 -10.48 -7.45
C ARG A 257 -15.10 -11.05 -8.87
N ALA A 258 -14.74 -12.31 -8.97
CA ALA A 258 -14.57 -13.01 -10.23
C ALA A 258 -14.85 -14.51 -10.04
N LYS A 259 -15.23 -15.19 -11.10
CA LYS A 259 -15.28 -16.65 -11.13
C LYS A 259 -13.89 -17.21 -11.41
N PHE A 260 -13.65 -18.46 -11.00
CA PHE A 260 -12.40 -19.16 -11.26
C PHE A 260 -11.95 -19.06 -12.73
N TYR A 261 -12.87 -19.31 -13.67
CA TYR A 261 -12.53 -19.29 -15.09
C TYR A 261 -12.31 -17.89 -15.67
N ASP A 262 -12.78 -16.84 -15.03
CA ASP A 262 -12.48 -15.44 -15.43
C ASP A 262 -10.99 -15.14 -15.28
N LEU A 263 -10.36 -15.69 -14.25
CA LEU A 263 -8.95 -15.49 -13.92
C LEU A 263 -8.07 -16.67 -14.36
N CYS A 264 -8.48 -17.90 -14.07
CA CYS A 264 -7.65 -19.09 -14.32
C CYS A 264 -7.96 -19.78 -15.66
N GLY A 265 -9.13 -19.54 -16.26
CA GLY A 265 -9.48 -20.02 -17.59
C GLY A 265 -8.81 -19.27 -18.74
N LYS A 266 -8.48 -18.00 -18.52
CA LYS A 266 -7.77 -17.15 -19.48
C LYS A 266 -6.25 -17.34 -19.40
N PRO A 267 -5.47 -17.04 -20.45
CA PRO A 267 -4.01 -17.19 -20.45
C PRO A 267 -3.32 -16.05 -19.69
N LEU A 268 -3.69 -15.86 -18.42
CA LEU A 268 -3.07 -14.91 -17.52
C LEU A 268 -1.82 -15.53 -16.87
N GLY A 269 -0.90 -14.68 -16.43
CA GLY A 269 0.34 -15.07 -15.78
C GLY A 269 0.67 -14.20 -14.57
N ALA A 270 1.85 -14.41 -13.99
CA ALA A 270 2.27 -13.75 -12.77
C ALA A 270 2.14 -12.21 -12.80
N ALA A 271 2.53 -11.56 -13.92
CA ALA A 271 2.42 -10.09 -14.04
C ALA A 271 0.97 -9.59 -13.96
N ASP A 272 0.02 -10.36 -14.49
CA ASP A 272 -1.40 -10.01 -14.47
C ASP A 272 -1.97 -10.16 -13.06
N TYR A 273 -1.58 -11.23 -12.37
CA TYR A 273 -2.00 -11.49 -10.99
C TYR A 273 -1.36 -10.53 -9.99
N LEU A 274 -0.13 -10.09 -10.24
CA LEU A 274 0.51 -9.03 -9.45
C LEU A 274 -0.26 -7.72 -9.60
N ALA A 275 -0.59 -7.31 -10.83
CA ALA A 275 -1.39 -6.11 -11.07
C ALA A 275 -2.79 -6.20 -10.42
N LEU A 276 -3.42 -7.38 -10.46
CA LEU A 276 -4.68 -7.63 -9.74
C LEU A 276 -4.50 -7.46 -8.22
N ALA A 277 -3.46 -8.05 -7.65
CA ALA A 277 -3.19 -7.98 -6.22
C ALA A 277 -2.84 -6.55 -5.77
N GLU A 278 -2.17 -5.76 -6.60
CA GLU A 278 -1.90 -4.33 -6.35
C GLU A 278 -3.19 -3.49 -6.37
N ALA A 279 -4.11 -3.81 -7.28
CA ALA A 279 -5.36 -3.06 -7.43
C ALA A 279 -6.42 -3.45 -6.38
N THR A 280 -6.29 -4.61 -5.72
CA THR A 280 -7.35 -5.17 -4.87
C THR A 280 -6.88 -5.44 -3.46
N ARG A 281 -7.77 -5.26 -2.49
CA ARG A 281 -7.56 -5.59 -1.07
C ARG A 281 -8.23 -6.90 -0.67
N VAL A 282 -9.31 -7.25 -1.37
CA VAL A 282 -10.06 -8.49 -1.18
C VAL A 282 -10.43 -9.05 -2.55
N LEU A 283 -10.18 -10.31 -2.79
CA LEU A 283 -10.68 -11.04 -3.95
C LEU A 283 -11.69 -12.10 -3.50
N ILE A 284 -12.92 -11.98 -3.98
CA ILE A 284 -13.92 -13.04 -3.89
C ILE A 284 -13.80 -13.88 -5.16
N LEU A 285 -13.31 -15.09 -5.00
CA LEU A 285 -13.16 -16.03 -6.10
C LEU A 285 -14.20 -17.14 -5.99
N GLU A 286 -15.04 -17.26 -7.01
CA GLU A 286 -16.19 -18.15 -7.01
C GLU A 286 -16.02 -19.32 -7.98
N GLU A 287 -16.75 -20.39 -7.72
CA GLU A 287 -16.86 -21.54 -8.62
C GLU A 287 -15.49 -22.21 -8.91
N ILE A 288 -14.66 -22.38 -7.87
CA ILE A 288 -13.40 -23.12 -8.00
C ILE A 288 -13.72 -24.60 -8.17
N PRO A 289 -13.37 -25.19 -9.33
CA PRO A 289 -13.67 -26.61 -9.59
C PRO A 289 -12.71 -27.54 -8.85
N ASN A 290 -13.06 -28.82 -8.76
CA ASN A 290 -12.11 -29.84 -8.36
C ASN A 290 -10.89 -29.84 -9.28
N LEU A 291 -9.73 -29.51 -8.73
CA LEU A 291 -8.48 -29.45 -9.48
C LEU A 291 -7.95 -30.87 -9.73
N SER A 292 -7.75 -31.21 -10.99
CA SER A 292 -7.35 -32.53 -11.43
C SER A 292 -6.45 -32.46 -12.66
N ARG A 293 -6.07 -33.60 -13.22
CA ARG A 293 -5.30 -33.65 -14.45
C ARG A 293 -6.06 -33.09 -15.66
N SER A 294 -7.39 -33.10 -15.64
CA SER A 294 -8.22 -32.60 -16.75
C SER A 294 -8.20 -31.06 -16.86
N ASN A 295 -7.92 -30.33 -15.77
CA ASN A 295 -7.82 -28.88 -15.75
C ASN A 295 -6.43 -28.40 -15.24
N PHE A 296 -5.38 -29.12 -15.62
CA PHE A 296 -4.02 -28.90 -15.16
C PHE A 296 -3.50 -27.47 -15.42
N ASN A 297 -3.80 -26.89 -16.59
CA ASN A 297 -3.36 -25.54 -16.94
C ASN A 297 -4.04 -24.48 -16.07
N GLU A 298 -5.33 -24.64 -15.80
CA GLU A 298 -6.13 -23.81 -14.92
C GLU A 298 -5.62 -23.92 -13.47
N ALA A 299 -5.36 -25.14 -13.02
CA ALA A 299 -4.78 -25.41 -11.71
C ALA A 299 -3.40 -24.74 -11.55
N LYS A 300 -2.54 -24.82 -12.56
CA LYS A 300 -1.23 -24.15 -12.54
C LYS A 300 -1.38 -22.63 -12.45
N ARG A 301 -2.32 -22.04 -13.21
CA ARG A 301 -2.61 -20.59 -13.12
C ARG A 301 -3.18 -20.21 -11.78
N PHE A 302 -4.04 -21.04 -11.18
CA PHE A 302 -4.55 -20.83 -9.83
C PHE A 302 -3.42 -20.80 -8.79
N VAL A 303 -2.48 -21.75 -8.84
CA VAL A 303 -1.29 -21.71 -7.98
C VAL A 303 -0.50 -20.41 -8.17
N THR A 304 -0.32 -19.97 -9.43
CA THR A 304 0.38 -18.71 -9.72
C THR A 304 -0.40 -17.51 -9.16
N LEU A 305 -1.73 -17.49 -9.27
CA LEU A 305 -2.58 -16.46 -8.67
C LEU A 305 -2.39 -16.40 -7.15
N ILE A 306 -2.49 -17.55 -6.46
CA ILE A 306 -2.30 -17.63 -5.01
C ILE A 306 -0.91 -17.14 -4.62
N MET A 307 0.14 -17.60 -5.30
CA MET A 307 1.51 -17.19 -5.02
C MET A 307 1.71 -15.69 -5.22
N SER A 308 1.14 -15.11 -6.28
CA SER A 308 1.23 -13.67 -6.54
C SER A 308 0.53 -12.84 -5.47
N ILE A 309 -0.62 -13.30 -5.00
CA ILE A 309 -1.39 -12.66 -3.92
C ILE A 309 -0.61 -12.72 -2.59
N VAL A 310 -0.02 -13.87 -2.25
CA VAL A 310 0.74 -14.07 -1.01
C VAL A 310 2.02 -13.21 -1.00
N VAL A 311 2.65 -13.00 -2.15
CA VAL A 311 3.89 -12.21 -2.27
C VAL A 311 3.63 -10.71 -2.05
N ILE A 312 2.48 -10.20 -2.49
CA ILE A 312 2.21 -8.75 -2.41
C ILE A 312 1.66 -8.34 -1.06
N VAL A 313 0.77 -9.11 -0.46
CA VAL A 313 0.18 -8.77 0.86
C VAL A 313 -0.65 -9.93 1.42
N GLU A 314 -0.92 -9.89 2.69
CA GLU A 314 -2.00 -10.55 3.41
C GLU A 314 -3.38 -10.33 2.76
N PHE A 315 -3.58 -11.03 1.68
CA PHE A 315 -4.79 -11.03 0.90
C PHE A 315 -5.75 -12.05 1.50
N LYS A 316 -7.00 -11.68 1.78
CA LYS A 316 -8.04 -12.63 2.10
C LYS A 316 -8.75 -13.05 0.83
N MET A 317 -8.58 -14.30 0.47
CA MET A 317 -9.37 -14.94 -0.57
C MET A 317 -10.60 -15.60 0.07
N ILE A 318 -11.76 -15.26 -0.46
CA ILE A 318 -13.02 -15.93 -0.13
C ILE A 318 -13.29 -16.90 -1.26
N ASP A 319 -13.28 -18.17 -0.94
CA ASP A 319 -13.37 -19.28 -1.91
C ASP A 319 -14.67 -20.06 -1.74
N ILE A 320 -15.22 -20.50 -2.87
CA ILE A 320 -16.28 -21.50 -2.94
C ILE A 320 -15.75 -22.68 -3.75
N GLY A 321 -15.35 -23.73 -3.06
CA GLY A 321 -14.97 -25.00 -3.68
C GLY A 321 -16.10 -26.02 -3.73
N ASP A 322 -16.12 -26.82 -4.80
CA ASP A 322 -16.89 -28.04 -4.88
C ASP A 322 -16.14 -29.15 -4.13
N ASN A 323 -16.74 -29.65 -3.06
CA ASN A 323 -16.35 -30.92 -2.45
C ASN A 323 -17.29 -32.03 -2.95
N HIS A 324 -16.79 -32.86 -3.84
CA HIS A 324 -17.28 -34.20 -4.10
C HIS A 324 -16.16 -35.23 -3.99
#